data_08ca4f94bde1bf0e200eb1d484149786
#
_entry.id   08ca4f94bde1bf0e200eb1d484149786
#
_cell.length_a   1.000
_cell.length_b   1.000
_cell.length_c   1.000
_cell.angle_alpha   90.00
_cell.angle_beta   90.00
_cell.angle_gamma   90.00
#
_symmetry.space_group_name_H-M   'P 1'
#
loop_
_entity.id
_entity.type
_entity.pdbx_description
1 polymer ?
#
loop_
_entity_poly.entity_id
_entity_poly.type
_entity_poly.pdbx_seq_one_letter_code
_entity_poly.pdbx_strand_id
1 'polypeptide(L)'
;MHMKKQLLLAGGAVAAALVMTGCAGVGTTNGGVAAVSAGPNFYSEVSGNAMLHETPLAYTVVKKNVTASAKLMSYFTAVNIGDISYAALKAEALKQAPGADELVGVKMDYKMKNVCGINEVTVTMTATAVKTK
;
A
#
# COMPACT_ATOMS: atom_id res chain seq x y z
N MET A 1 -47.99 5.57 -14.51
CA MET A 1 -46.98 4.65 -15.06
C MET A 1 -45.67 5.34 -15.44
N HIS A 2 -45.64 6.59 -15.79
CA HIS A 2 -44.43 7.37 -16.12
C HIS A 2 -43.48 7.63 -14.94
N MET A 3 -44.01 7.92 -13.75
CA MET A 3 -43.18 8.23 -12.55
C MET A 3 -42.27 7.09 -12.11
N LYS A 4 -42.75 5.83 -12.20
CA LYS A 4 -41.91 4.67 -11.83
C LYS A 4 -40.75 4.46 -12.81
N LYS A 5 -40.94 4.75 -14.09
CA LYS A 5 -39.86 4.64 -15.10
C LYS A 5 -38.80 5.72 -14.92
N GLN A 6 -39.22 6.95 -14.55
CA GLN A 6 -38.28 8.04 -14.29
C GLN A 6 -37.45 7.78 -13.02
N LEU A 7 -38.07 7.21 -12.00
CA LEU A 7 -37.35 6.84 -10.75
C LEU A 7 -36.31 5.73 -10.98
N LEU A 8 -36.63 4.75 -11.82
CA LEU A 8 -35.70 3.68 -12.19
C LEU A 8 -34.52 4.20 -13.05
N LEU A 9 -34.78 5.13 -13.97
CA LEU A 9 -33.75 5.77 -14.79
C LEU A 9 -32.84 6.66 -13.95
N ALA A 10 -33.40 7.44 -13.01
CA ALA A 10 -32.63 8.26 -12.12
C ALA A 10 -31.76 7.40 -11.15
N GLY A 11 -32.32 6.33 -10.61
CA GLY A 11 -31.57 5.40 -9.77
C GLY A 11 -30.45 4.70 -10.50
N GLY A 12 -30.68 4.30 -11.76
CA GLY A 12 -29.66 3.69 -12.62
C GLY A 12 -28.53 4.67 -12.98
N ALA A 13 -28.84 5.92 -13.27
CA ALA A 13 -27.84 6.94 -13.56
C ALA A 13 -26.96 7.29 -12.36
N VAL A 14 -27.55 7.37 -11.15
CA VAL A 14 -26.81 7.60 -9.91
C VAL A 14 -25.90 6.41 -9.57
N ALA A 15 -26.38 5.19 -9.74
CA ALA A 15 -25.57 3.99 -9.54
C ALA A 15 -24.40 3.91 -10.55
N ALA A 16 -24.65 4.23 -11.82
CA ALA A 16 -23.61 4.28 -12.83
C ALA A 16 -22.59 5.40 -12.56
N ALA A 17 -23.00 6.57 -12.07
CA ALA A 17 -22.10 7.65 -11.70
C ALA A 17 -21.20 7.27 -10.51
N LEU A 18 -21.75 6.55 -9.52
CA LEU A 18 -20.97 6.06 -8.36
C LEU A 18 -19.92 5.02 -8.76
N VAL A 19 -20.18 4.21 -9.76
CA VAL A 19 -19.20 3.24 -10.29
C VAL A 19 -18.09 3.93 -11.07
N MET A 20 -18.41 5.06 -11.74
CA MET A 20 -17.44 5.82 -12.54
C MET A 20 -16.51 6.72 -11.71
N THR A 21 -16.87 7.06 -10.47
CA THR A 21 -16.06 7.94 -9.59
C THR A 21 -15.09 7.18 -8.71
N GLY A 22 -14.89 5.89 -8.93
CA GLY A 22 -14.00 5.05 -8.14
C GLY A 22 -12.52 5.36 -8.34
N CYS A 23 -12.10 6.57 -8.00
CA CYS A 23 -10.69 6.93 -7.89
C CYS A 23 -10.24 6.77 -6.46
N ALA A 24 -9.58 5.70 -6.13
CA ALA A 24 -8.91 5.58 -4.86
C ALA A 24 -7.41 5.71 -5.06
N GLY A 25 -6.89 6.81 -4.64
CA GLY A 25 -5.48 6.89 -4.37
C GLY A 25 -5.18 6.35 -2.98
N VAL A 26 -4.28 5.43 -2.86
CA VAL A 26 -3.67 5.08 -1.58
C VAL A 26 -2.36 5.82 -1.49
N GLY A 27 -2.31 6.84 -0.66
CA GLY A 27 -1.08 7.54 -0.35
C GLY A 27 -0.28 6.76 0.69
N THR A 28 1.01 6.65 0.50
CA THR A 28 1.93 6.19 1.54
C THR A 28 2.81 7.35 1.97
N THR A 29 3.13 7.40 3.25
CA THR A 29 4.06 8.37 3.82
C THR A 29 5.45 7.76 3.97
N ASN A 30 6.48 8.58 4.16
CA ASN A 30 7.87 8.17 4.35
C ASN A 30 8.55 7.55 3.13
N GLY A 31 8.58 8.29 2.03
CA GLY A 31 9.32 7.90 0.83
C GLY A 31 8.61 6.87 -0.05
N GLY A 32 7.38 6.53 0.29
CA GLY A 32 6.53 5.67 -0.53
C GLY A 32 5.92 6.41 -1.72
N VAL A 33 5.39 5.64 -2.64
CA VAL A 33 4.72 6.15 -3.83
C VAL A 33 3.50 6.96 -3.44
N ALA A 34 3.40 8.17 -3.97
CA ALA A 34 2.20 8.99 -3.86
C ALA A 34 1.00 8.28 -4.52
N ALA A 35 -0.17 8.61 -4.03
CA ALA A 35 -1.43 8.12 -4.55
C ALA A 35 -1.49 8.14 -6.07
N VAL A 36 -1.79 7.04 -6.67
CA VAL A 36 -2.12 6.96 -8.09
C VAL A 36 -3.63 6.99 -8.20
N SER A 37 -4.17 8.07 -8.74
CA SER A 37 -5.57 8.12 -9.15
C SER A 37 -5.69 7.27 -10.41
N ALA A 38 -6.26 6.09 -10.27
CA ALA A 38 -6.73 5.36 -11.42
C ALA A 38 -8.03 6.02 -11.91
N GLY A 39 -8.07 6.47 -13.16
CA GLY A 39 -9.32 6.86 -13.79
C GLY A 39 -10.34 5.71 -13.82
N PRO A 40 -11.46 5.83 -14.54
CA PRO A 40 -12.52 4.82 -14.61
C PRO A 40 -12.06 3.58 -15.39
N ASN A 41 -11.02 2.94 -14.91
CA ASN A 41 -10.46 1.74 -15.51
C ASN A 41 -10.93 0.53 -14.72
N PHE A 42 -11.38 -0.50 -15.43
CA PHE A 42 -11.73 -1.78 -14.82
C PHE A 42 -10.50 -2.50 -14.25
N TYR A 43 -9.34 -2.17 -14.75
CA TYR A 43 -8.08 -2.73 -14.31
C TYR A 43 -6.95 -1.71 -14.41
N SER A 44 -6.15 -1.59 -13.39
CA SER A 44 -4.86 -0.91 -13.43
C SER A 44 -3.85 -1.61 -12.51
N GLU A 45 -2.60 -1.60 -12.89
CA GLU A 45 -1.50 -2.09 -12.08
C GLU A 45 -0.34 -1.11 -12.16
N VAL A 46 0.17 -0.72 -11.00
CA VAL A 46 1.31 0.18 -10.87
C VAL A 46 2.29 -0.42 -9.87
N SER A 47 3.56 -0.38 -10.19
CA SER A 47 4.64 -0.76 -9.29
C SER A 47 5.65 0.37 -9.17
N GLY A 48 6.27 0.47 -8.02
CA GLY A 48 7.30 1.45 -7.74
C GLY A 48 8.21 0.98 -6.62
N ASN A 49 9.29 1.68 -6.41
CA ASN A 49 10.21 1.42 -5.31
C ASN A 49 10.63 2.71 -4.62
N ALA A 50 11.02 2.60 -3.37
CA ALA A 50 11.63 3.67 -2.60
C ALA A 50 12.79 3.11 -1.78
N MET A 51 13.81 3.92 -1.59
CA MET A 51 14.93 3.61 -0.71
C MET A 51 14.99 4.68 0.38
N LEU A 52 14.95 4.24 1.62
CA LEU A 52 15.17 5.13 2.76
C LEU A 52 16.68 5.22 3.00
N HIS A 53 17.18 6.45 2.97
CA HIS A 53 18.58 6.76 3.32
C HIS A 53 18.63 7.07 4.82
N GLU A 54 19.38 6.26 5.54
CA GLU A 54 19.61 6.48 6.96
C GLU A 54 21.01 7.01 7.19
N THR A 55 21.13 7.91 8.19
CA THR A 55 22.43 8.39 8.64
C THR A 55 23.19 7.23 9.28
N PRO A 56 24.43 6.97 8.88
CA PRO A 56 25.21 5.87 9.44
C PRO A 56 25.49 6.13 10.92
N LEU A 57 24.82 5.40 11.78
CA LEU A 57 25.13 5.28 13.20
C LEU A 57 26.15 4.16 13.38
N ALA A 58 26.88 4.18 14.50
CA ALA A 58 27.73 3.06 14.87
C ALA A 58 26.84 1.84 15.15
N TYR A 59 26.94 0.80 14.35
CA TYR A 59 26.12 -0.41 14.48
C TYR A 59 26.91 -1.67 14.17
N THR A 60 26.36 -2.80 14.57
CA THR A 60 26.86 -4.12 14.23
C THR A 60 25.78 -4.85 13.40
N VAL A 61 26.16 -5.40 12.27
CA VAL A 61 25.23 -6.16 11.42
C VAL A 61 24.89 -7.48 12.10
N VAL A 62 23.60 -7.71 12.32
CA VAL A 62 23.07 -8.97 12.86
C VAL A 62 22.68 -9.91 11.72
N LYS A 63 21.88 -9.41 10.76
CA LYS A 63 21.43 -10.20 9.61
C LYS A 63 21.22 -9.33 8.37
N LYS A 64 21.75 -9.78 7.24
CA LYS A 64 21.54 -9.15 5.94
C LYS A 64 20.29 -9.71 5.27
N ASN A 65 19.70 -8.90 4.39
CA ASN A 65 18.57 -9.29 3.53
C ASN A 65 17.36 -9.84 4.32
N VAL A 66 16.97 -9.16 5.39
CA VAL A 66 15.67 -9.41 6.02
C VAL A 66 14.58 -8.84 5.14
N THR A 67 13.51 -9.61 4.93
CA THR A 67 12.42 -9.23 4.04
C THR A 67 11.10 -9.32 4.79
N ALA A 68 10.30 -8.27 4.72
CA ALA A 68 8.94 -8.26 5.23
C ALA A 68 7.98 -7.84 4.12
N SER A 69 6.79 -8.40 4.11
CA SER A 69 5.76 -8.05 3.14
C SER A 69 4.42 -7.87 3.83
N ALA A 70 3.70 -6.85 3.42
CA ALA A 70 2.36 -6.56 3.92
C ALA A 70 1.42 -6.20 2.77
N LYS A 71 0.14 -6.41 2.99
CA LYS A 71 -0.91 -6.19 2.00
C LYS A 71 -2.03 -5.36 2.61
N LEU A 72 -2.51 -4.38 1.84
CA LEU A 72 -3.70 -3.60 2.13
C LEU A 72 -4.73 -3.86 1.03
N MET A 73 -5.94 -4.16 1.42
CA MET A 73 -7.08 -4.25 0.52
C MET A 73 -8.04 -3.09 0.80
N SER A 74 -8.44 -2.39 -0.24
CA SER A 74 -9.42 -1.31 -0.15
C SER A 74 -10.59 -1.61 -1.08
N TYR A 75 -11.79 -1.65 -0.51
CA TYR A 75 -13.04 -1.93 -1.21
C TYR A 75 -13.77 -0.63 -1.45
N PHE A 76 -13.90 -0.24 -2.72
CA PHE A 76 -14.61 0.98 -3.14
C PHE A 76 -14.21 2.24 -2.36
N THR A 77 -12.95 2.30 -1.91
CA THR A 77 -12.41 3.38 -1.06
C THR A 77 -13.06 3.55 0.32
N ALA A 78 -14.08 2.77 0.61
CA ALA A 78 -14.86 2.89 1.83
C ALA A 78 -14.34 2.02 2.97
N VAL A 79 -13.82 0.84 2.67
CA VAL A 79 -13.33 -0.12 3.66
C VAL A 79 -11.90 -0.52 3.33
N ASN A 80 -10.98 -0.28 4.26
CA ASN A 80 -9.58 -0.65 4.15
C ASN A 80 -9.26 -1.76 5.16
N ILE A 81 -8.61 -2.83 4.70
CA ILE A 81 -8.22 -3.97 5.52
C ILE A 81 -6.74 -4.25 5.30
N GLY A 82 -5.97 -4.27 6.37
CA GLY A 82 -4.53 -4.50 6.36
C GLY A 82 -3.73 -3.30 6.87
N ASP A 83 -2.46 -3.54 7.19
CA ASP A 83 -1.51 -2.51 7.62
C ASP A 83 -0.22 -2.67 6.82
N ILE A 84 0.09 -1.66 6.03
CA ILE A 84 1.30 -1.56 5.19
C ILE A 84 2.26 -0.49 5.71
N SER A 85 2.08 -0.06 6.96
CA SER A 85 2.95 0.95 7.56
C SER A 85 4.39 0.46 7.68
N TYR A 86 5.33 1.40 7.63
CA TYR A 86 6.74 1.09 7.87
C TYR A 86 6.95 0.42 9.24
N ALA A 87 6.22 0.86 10.26
CA ALA A 87 6.32 0.30 11.60
C ALA A 87 5.94 -1.19 11.64
N ALA A 88 4.86 -1.58 10.96
CA ALA A 88 4.44 -2.97 10.87
C ALA A 88 5.46 -3.84 10.13
N LEU A 89 5.97 -3.36 9.00
CA LEU A 89 7.01 -4.03 8.22
C LEU A 89 8.32 -4.15 8.99
N LYS A 90 8.75 -3.08 9.70
CA LYS A 90 9.95 -3.10 10.55
C LYS A 90 9.82 -4.13 11.65
N ALA A 91 8.69 -4.18 12.34
CA ALA A 91 8.44 -5.15 13.39
C ALA A 91 8.52 -6.59 12.87
N GLU A 92 7.98 -6.86 11.68
CA GLU A 92 8.02 -8.18 11.07
C GLU A 92 9.44 -8.57 10.60
N ALA A 93 10.19 -7.62 10.05
CA ALA A 93 11.58 -7.84 9.64
C ALA A 93 12.49 -8.12 10.86
N LEU A 94 12.32 -7.39 11.95
CA LEU A 94 13.12 -7.58 13.18
C LEU A 94 12.87 -8.94 13.85
N LYS A 95 11.68 -9.53 13.72
CA LYS A 95 11.43 -10.90 14.20
C LYS A 95 12.36 -11.94 13.56
N GLN A 96 12.84 -11.68 12.33
CA GLN A 96 13.74 -12.57 11.60
C GLN A 96 15.21 -12.44 12.04
N ALA A 97 15.53 -11.43 12.84
CA ALA A 97 16.89 -11.12 13.29
C ALA A 97 16.91 -10.87 14.81
N PRO A 98 16.80 -11.91 15.64
CA PRO A 98 16.86 -11.77 17.09
C PRO A 98 18.13 -11.05 17.53
N GLY A 99 17.97 -10.03 18.38
CA GLY A 99 19.08 -9.19 18.86
C GLY A 99 19.37 -7.94 18.01
N ALA A 100 18.69 -7.76 16.90
CA ALA A 100 18.67 -6.49 16.16
C ALA A 100 17.62 -5.55 16.75
N ASP A 101 17.90 -4.26 16.73
CA ASP A 101 17.02 -3.20 17.20
C ASP A 101 16.66 -2.18 16.11
N GLU A 102 17.42 -2.18 15.01
CA GLU A 102 17.21 -1.23 13.91
C GLU A 102 17.41 -1.89 12.54
N LEU A 103 16.91 -1.22 11.49
CA LEU A 103 17.09 -1.60 10.10
C LEU A 103 17.84 -0.50 9.36
N VAL A 104 18.81 -0.88 8.53
CA VAL A 104 19.55 0.03 7.66
C VAL A 104 19.48 -0.42 6.21
N GLY A 105 19.64 0.52 5.28
CA GLY A 105 19.57 0.25 3.84
C GLY A 105 18.21 -0.27 3.42
N VAL A 106 17.15 0.31 3.97
CA VAL A 106 15.77 -0.11 3.72
C VAL A 106 15.38 0.22 2.29
N LYS A 107 14.95 -0.79 1.56
CA LYS A 107 14.35 -0.70 0.23
C LYS A 107 12.90 -1.15 0.32
N MET A 108 12.00 -0.39 -0.28
CA MET A 108 10.58 -0.69 -0.30
C MET A 108 10.08 -0.74 -1.73
N ASP A 109 9.47 -1.85 -2.09
CA ASP A 109 8.81 -2.07 -3.37
C ASP A 109 7.31 -2.03 -3.17
N TYR A 110 6.63 -1.25 -3.99
CA TYR A 110 5.18 -1.05 -3.94
C TYR A 110 4.56 -1.61 -5.21
N LYS A 111 3.55 -2.42 -5.05
CA LYS A 111 2.71 -2.89 -6.13
C LYS A 111 1.26 -2.57 -5.83
N MET A 112 0.61 -1.83 -6.71
CA MET A 112 -0.80 -1.48 -6.60
C MET A 112 -1.56 -2.13 -7.76
N LYS A 113 -2.67 -2.76 -7.44
CA LYS A 113 -3.57 -3.39 -8.40
C LYS A 113 -5.00 -2.94 -8.11
N ASN A 114 -5.68 -2.46 -9.14
CA ASN A 114 -7.10 -2.12 -9.10
C ASN A 114 -7.89 -3.03 -10.01
N VAL A 115 -8.95 -3.61 -9.50
CA VAL A 115 -9.89 -4.41 -10.28
C VAL A 115 -11.30 -4.04 -9.84
N CYS A 116 -12.08 -3.41 -10.73
CA CYS A 116 -13.48 -3.08 -10.49
C CYS A 116 -13.75 -2.37 -9.15
N GLY A 117 -12.89 -1.41 -8.76
CA GLY A 117 -13.02 -0.66 -7.51
C GLY A 117 -12.44 -1.36 -6.27
N ILE A 118 -11.87 -2.56 -6.44
CA ILE A 118 -11.08 -3.21 -5.39
C ILE A 118 -9.61 -2.87 -5.62
N ASN A 119 -9.01 -2.18 -4.66
CA ASN A 119 -7.60 -1.84 -4.70
C ASN A 119 -6.82 -2.78 -3.78
N GLU A 120 -5.78 -3.37 -4.31
CA GLU A 120 -4.82 -4.16 -3.56
C GLU A 120 -3.47 -3.44 -3.61
N VAL A 121 -2.90 -3.15 -2.44
CA VAL A 121 -1.55 -2.61 -2.32
C VAL A 121 -0.70 -3.65 -1.60
N THR A 122 0.35 -4.09 -2.26
CA THR A 122 1.36 -4.96 -1.66
C THR A 122 2.64 -4.15 -1.50
N VAL A 123 3.19 -4.18 -0.30
CA VAL A 123 4.48 -3.57 0.01
C VAL A 123 5.44 -4.65 0.43
N THR A 124 6.61 -4.68 -0.18
CA THR A 124 7.71 -5.55 0.19
C THR A 124 8.90 -4.71 0.61
N MET A 125 9.38 -4.94 1.81
CA MET A 125 10.55 -4.28 2.38
C MET A 125 11.71 -5.26 2.44
N THR A 126 12.88 -4.80 2.01
CA THR A 126 14.15 -5.52 2.17
C THR A 126 15.15 -4.61 2.87
N ALA A 127 15.82 -5.11 3.89
CA ALA A 127 16.74 -4.33 4.71
C ALA A 127 17.86 -5.19 5.30
N THR A 128 18.79 -4.54 5.97
CA THR A 128 19.79 -5.17 6.82
C THR A 128 19.46 -4.87 8.28
N ALA A 129 19.28 -5.92 9.07
CA ALA A 129 19.01 -5.80 10.50
C ALA A 129 20.32 -5.63 11.26
N VAL A 130 20.36 -4.62 12.12
CA VAL A 130 21.54 -4.19 12.86
C VAL A 130 21.24 -4.03 14.34
N LYS A 131 22.27 -4.07 15.15
CA LYS A 131 22.25 -3.66 16.56
C LYS A 131 22.98 -2.35 16.69
N THR A 132 22.31 -1.35 17.20
CA THR A 132 22.90 -0.04 17.52
C THR A 132 23.82 -0.16 18.73
N LYS A 133 24.88 0.65 18.76
CA LYS A 133 25.85 0.70 19.85
C LYS A 133 25.57 1.84 20.79
#